data_9bd09bd9b0ca3e9bc870077d5c6fc3fa
#
_entry.id   9bd09bd9b0ca3e9bc870077d5c6fc3fa
#
_cell.length_a   1.000
_cell.length_b   1.000
_cell.length_c   1.000
_cell.angle_alpha   90.00
_cell.angle_beta   90.00
_cell.angle_gamma   90.00
#
_symmetry.space_group_name_H-M   'P 1'
#
loop_
_entity.id
_entity.type
_entity.pdbx_description
1 polymer ?
#
loop_
_entity_poly.entity_id
_entity_poly.type
_entity_poly.pdbx_seq_one_letter_code
_entity_poly.pdbx_strand_id
1 'polypeptide(L)'
;MIQTKHASRKGQTGKSLRYLLCDISGRFEPKSEREEWVGSTTQCLDRAVEAKPRTIVVRFGPMPIRERETLVELCVVLKRNTRTRNAPLLVLLHEKHRGLIEDLKRAGVDFIKFIAETRLSSSRMIEMIDGLGPDDRVDRQFEILCPYLHYDAIDACHEMKVCGAYLDRMVLGGKWLHKVCETEHHSTCKYFLNPRVQPHGQEPVTSCGGG
;
A
#
# COMPACT_ATOMS: atom_id res chain seq x y z
N MET A 1 -44.78 -12.13 12.57
CA MET A 1 -44.69 -10.67 12.40
C MET A 1 -43.42 -10.18 13.03
N ILE A 2 -42.37 -9.98 12.24
CA ILE A 2 -41.08 -9.47 12.72
C ILE A 2 -41.02 -8.00 12.25
N GLN A 3 -41.16 -7.09 13.22
CA GLN A 3 -41.00 -5.65 12.96
C GLN A 3 -39.54 -5.29 12.82
N THR A 4 -39.10 -5.00 11.61
CA THR A 4 -37.80 -4.37 11.35
C THR A 4 -37.88 -2.90 11.75
N LYS A 5 -37.20 -2.55 12.85
CA LYS A 5 -36.99 -1.16 13.25
C LYS A 5 -35.99 -0.50 12.30
N HIS A 6 -36.51 0.23 11.33
CA HIS A 6 -35.73 1.24 10.60
C HIS A 6 -35.37 2.38 11.55
N ALA A 7 -34.15 2.38 12.05
CA ALA A 7 -33.60 3.54 12.76
C ALA A 7 -33.28 4.63 11.72
N SER A 8 -34.18 5.61 11.65
CA SER A 8 -34.00 6.84 10.87
C SER A 8 -32.83 7.64 11.47
N ARG A 9 -31.69 7.64 10.83
CA ARG A 9 -30.55 8.50 11.20
C ARG A 9 -30.88 9.94 10.75
N LYS A 10 -31.40 10.74 11.68
CA LYS A 10 -31.53 12.18 11.55
C LYS A 10 -30.17 12.85 11.37
N GLY A 11 -30.14 13.84 10.48
CA GLY A 11 -29.01 14.61 10.03
C GLY A 11 -27.96 14.99 11.07
N GLN A 12 -26.76 14.53 10.86
CA GLN A 12 -25.58 15.01 11.57
C GLN A 12 -24.97 16.21 10.84
N THR A 13 -25.14 17.37 11.46
CA THR A 13 -24.51 18.62 11.07
C THR A 13 -22.99 18.52 11.15
N GLY A 14 -22.33 18.52 9.98
CA GLY A 14 -21.13 19.30 9.71
C GLY A 14 -19.81 19.07 10.46
N LYS A 15 -19.52 17.98 11.16
CA LYS A 15 -18.14 17.70 11.58
C LYS A 15 -17.43 16.87 10.50
N SER A 16 -16.54 17.52 9.73
CA SER A 16 -15.70 16.84 8.75
C SER A 16 -14.94 15.66 9.39
N LEU A 17 -15.06 14.48 8.80
CA LEU A 17 -14.36 13.29 9.23
C LEU A 17 -12.84 13.51 9.08
N ARG A 18 -12.06 13.26 10.14
CA ARG A 18 -10.61 13.44 10.13
C ARG A 18 -9.94 12.42 9.26
N TYR A 19 -10.30 11.15 9.46
CA TYR A 19 -9.86 10.07 8.61
C TYR A 19 -10.89 8.94 8.53
N LEU A 20 -10.84 8.21 7.42
CA LEU A 20 -11.55 6.95 7.21
C LEU A 20 -10.50 5.84 7.07
N LEU A 21 -10.55 4.85 7.95
CA LEU A 21 -9.66 3.68 7.90
C LEU A 21 -10.38 2.48 7.30
N CYS A 22 -9.84 1.93 6.22
CA CYS A 22 -10.19 0.60 5.71
C CYS A 22 -9.21 -0.42 6.28
N ASP A 23 -9.69 -1.29 7.17
CA ASP A 23 -8.92 -2.39 7.76
C ASP A 23 -9.77 -3.65 7.80
N ILE A 24 -9.58 -4.55 6.83
CA ILE A 24 -10.33 -5.80 6.70
C ILE A 24 -9.96 -6.83 7.78
N SER A 25 -8.89 -6.60 8.54
CA SER A 25 -8.51 -7.49 9.66
C SER A 25 -9.42 -7.36 10.89
N GLY A 26 -10.24 -6.31 10.96
CA GLY A 26 -11.21 -6.08 12.03
C GLY A 26 -10.61 -5.73 13.39
N ARG A 27 -9.38 -5.23 13.44
CA ARG A 27 -8.62 -5.02 14.69
C ARG A 27 -8.54 -3.58 15.17
N PHE A 28 -9.33 -2.69 14.58
CA PHE A 28 -9.34 -1.27 14.95
C PHE A 28 -10.68 -0.87 15.59
N GLU A 29 -10.63 -0.08 16.66
CA GLU A 29 -11.79 0.53 17.29
C GLU A 29 -11.62 2.06 17.33
N PRO A 30 -12.47 2.83 16.64
CA PRO A 30 -12.42 4.28 16.67
C PRO A 30 -12.82 4.80 18.06
N LYS A 31 -12.12 5.84 18.54
CA LYS A 31 -12.40 6.48 19.84
C LYS A 31 -13.16 7.80 19.73
N SER A 32 -13.35 8.30 18.53
CA SER A 32 -13.92 9.63 18.27
C SER A 32 -14.94 9.60 17.14
N GLU A 33 -15.97 10.44 17.21
CA GLU A 33 -16.94 10.63 16.11
C GLU A 33 -16.31 11.19 14.81
N ARG A 34 -15.06 11.66 14.87
CA ARG A 34 -14.30 12.15 13.71
C ARG A 34 -13.44 11.07 13.06
N GLU A 35 -13.48 9.88 13.59
CA GLU A 35 -12.73 8.73 13.14
C GLU A 35 -13.71 7.65 12.74
N GLU A 36 -13.54 7.10 11.57
CA GLU A 36 -14.39 6.02 11.11
C GLU A 36 -13.54 4.86 10.63
N TRP A 37 -13.98 3.66 10.99
CA TRP A 37 -13.38 2.42 10.54
C TRP A 37 -14.42 1.60 9.77
N VAL A 38 -13.95 0.96 8.72
CA VAL A 38 -14.74 0.03 7.89
C VAL A 38 -13.96 -1.24 7.64
N GLY A 39 -14.65 -2.37 7.65
CA GLY A 39 -14.07 -3.71 7.50
C GLY A 39 -14.15 -4.26 6.09
N SER A 40 -14.58 -3.48 5.09
CA SER A 40 -14.63 -3.94 3.70
C SER A 40 -14.34 -2.84 2.71
N THR A 41 -13.86 -3.23 1.52
CA THR A 41 -13.53 -2.31 0.42
C THR A 41 -14.76 -1.58 -0.10
N THR A 42 -15.90 -2.25 -0.21
CA THR A 42 -17.16 -1.63 -0.65
C THR A 42 -17.64 -0.58 0.33
N GLN A 43 -17.67 -0.90 1.63
CA GLN A 43 -18.00 0.09 2.66
C GLN A 43 -17.05 1.26 2.67
N CYS A 44 -15.74 1.02 2.43
CA CYS A 44 -14.76 2.09 2.36
C CYS A 44 -15.08 3.07 1.23
N LEU A 45 -15.39 2.58 0.04
CA LEU A 45 -15.74 3.42 -1.09
C LEU A 45 -17.01 4.23 -0.83
N ASP A 46 -18.07 3.61 -0.36
CA ASP A 46 -19.34 4.27 -0.06
C ASP A 46 -19.14 5.39 0.98
N ARG A 47 -18.47 5.06 2.08
CA ARG A 47 -18.22 6.03 3.16
C ARG A 47 -17.27 7.16 2.74
N ALA A 48 -16.24 6.88 1.94
CA ALA A 48 -15.33 7.90 1.42
C ALA A 48 -16.08 8.92 0.55
N VAL A 49 -17.04 8.45 -0.28
CA VAL A 49 -17.86 9.31 -1.15
C VAL A 49 -18.85 10.15 -0.34
N GLU A 50 -19.49 9.57 0.68
CA GLU A 50 -20.49 10.24 1.51
C GLU A 50 -19.87 11.23 2.49
N ALA A 51 -18.90 10.77 3.30
CA ALA A 51 -18.36 11.52 4.42
C ALA A 51 -17.25 12.51 4.03
N LYS A 52 -16.64 12.35 2.86
CA LYS A 52 -15.53 13.17 2.35
C LYS A 52 -14.44 13.38 3.42
N PRO A 53 -13.79 12.31 3.88
CA PRO A 53 -12.78 12.38 4.93
C PRO A 53 -11.61 13.27 4.49
N ARG A 54 -10.91 13.86 5.48
CA ARG A 54 -9.69 14.63 5.19
C ARG A 54 -8.55 13.75 4.73
N THR A 55 -8.50 12.49 5.21
CA THR A 55 -7.50 11.49 4.83
C THR A 55 -8.18 10.14 4.73
N ILE A 56 -7.85 9.37 3.70
CA ILE A 56 -8.25 7.98 3.58
C ILE A 56 -7.05 7.13 3.91
N VAL A 57 -7.23 6.13 4.77
CA VAL A 57 -6.18 5.21 5.18
C VAL A 57 -6.58 3.79 4.79
N VAL A 58 -5.71 3.08 4.10
CA VAL A 58 -5.91 1.67 3.74
C VAL A 58 -4.79 0.84 4.37
N ARG A 59 -5.17 -0.16 5.16
CA ARG A 59 -4.22 -1.02 5.85
C ARG A 59 -4.05 -2.35 5.15
N PHE A 60 -2.79 -2.69 4.84
CA PHE A 60 -2.36 -3.98 4.34
C PHE A 60 -1.67 -4.73 5.48
N GLY A 61 -2.36 -5.69 6.06
CA GLY A 61 -1.79 -6.61 7.05
C GLY A 61 -1.17 -7.85 6.38
N PRO A 62 -0.75 -8.84 7.18
CA PRO A 62 -0.53 -10.18 6.66
C PRO A 62 -1.83 -10.73 6.09
N MET A 63 -1.87 -10.95 4.77
CA MET A 63 -3.07 -11.37 4.04
C MET A 63 -2.70 -12.15 2.78
N PRO A 64 -3.63 -12.96 2.23
CA PRO A 64 -3.46 -13.61 0.93
C PRO A 64 -3.21 -12.58 -0.19
N ILE A 65 -2.49 -13.01 -1.23
CA ILE A 65 -2.15 -12.18 -2.40
C ILE A 65 -3.41 -11.58 -3.02
N ARG A 66 -4.48 -12.37 -3.16
CA ARG A 66 -5.75 -11.93 -3.74
C ARG A 66 -6.44 -10.80 -2.94
N GLU A 67 -6.38 -10.87 -1.62
CA GLU A 67 -6.93 -9.79 -0.77
C GLU A 67 -6.10 -8.51 -0.92
N ARG A 68 -4.78 -8.65 -1.04
CA ARG A 68 -3.86 -7.54 -1.31
C ARG A 68 -4.18 -6.86 -2.64
N GLU A 69 -4.42 -7.63 -3.71
CA GLU A 69 -4.85 -7.13 -5.02
C GLU A 69 -6.17 -6.36 -4.93
N THR A 70 -7.15 -6.89 -4.20
CA THR A 70 -8.45 -6.21 -3.98
C THR A 70 -8.28 -4.85 -3.27
N LEU A 71 -7.36 -4.74 -2.32
CA LEU A 71 -7.05 -3.45 -1.68
C LEU A 71 -6.32 -2.47 -2.61
N VAL A 72 -5.45 -2.97 -3.50
CA VAL A 72 -4.84 -2.14 -4.57
C VAL A 72 -5.92 -1.60 -5.51
N GLU A 73 -6.86 -2.43 -5.93
CA GLU A 73 -8.00 -2.01 -6.75
C GLU A 73 -8.84 -0.93 -6.05
N LEU A 74 -9.09 -1.08 -4.74
CA LEU A 74 -9.75 -0.03 -3.96
C LEU A 74 -8.98 1.29 -4.05
N CYS A 75 -7.65 1.27 -3.91
CA CYS A 75 -6.82 2.48 -4.02
C CYS A 75 -6.96 3.13 -5.40
N VAL A 76 -6.96 2.33 -6.48
CA VAL A 76 -7.18 2.80 -7.85
C VAL A 76 -8.55 3.49 -7.98
N VAL A 77 -9.62 2.86 -7.49
CA VAL A 77 -10.98 3.40 -7.56
C VAL A 77 -11.09 4.70 -6.77
N LEU A 78 -10.54 4.76 -5.55
CA LEU A 78 -10.54 5.95 -4.71
C LEU A 78 -9.84 7.14 -5.41
N LYS A 79 -8.71 6.90 -6.08
CA LYS A 79 -7.94 7.96 -6.77
C LYS A 79 -8.53 8.36 -8.12
N ARG A 80 -9.31 7.50 -8.76
CA ARG A 80 -10.03 7.81 -10.00
C ARG A 80 -11.38 8.49 -9.78
N ASN A 81 -12.00 8.27 -8.63
CA ASN A 81 -13.31 8.84 -8.33
C ASN A 81 -13.20 10.35 -8.05
N THR A 82 -14.01 11.15 -8.76
CA THR A 82 -13.98 12.63 -8.68
C THR A 82 -14.28 13.18 -7.29
N ARG A 83 -14.98 12.45 -6.44
CA ARG A 83 -15.35 12.87 -5.08
C ARG A 83 -14.26 12.57 -4.04
N THR A 84 -13.39 11.59 -4.30
CA THR A 84 -12.38 11.10 -3.34
C THR A 84 -10.95 11.35 -3.78
N ARG A 85 -10.68 11.56 -5.07
CA ARG A 85 -9.32 11.70 -5.64
C ARG A 85 -8.45 12.77 -4.98
N ASN A 86 -9.06 13.83 -4.45
CA ASN A 86 -8.36 14.96 -3.82
C ASN A 86 -8.04 14.70 -2.33
N ALA A 87 -8.65 13.68 -1.72
CA ALA A 87 -8.28 13.27 -0.37
C ALA A 87 -6.92 12.57 -0.40
N PRO A 88 -5.98 12.98 0.48
CA PRO A 88 -4.73 12.23 0.66
C PRO A 88 -5.02 10.78 0.99
N LEU A 89 -4.35 9.87 0.27
CA LEU A 89 -4.46 8.43 0.47
C LEU A 89 -3.18 7.90 1.10
N LEU A 90 -3.27 7.50 2.35
CA LEU A 90 -2.21 6.87 3.12
C LEU A 90 -2.39 5.36 3.12
N VAL A 91 -1.35 4.63 2.77
CA VAL A 91 -1.31 3.18 2.89
C VAL A 91 -0.38 2.76 4.04
N LEU A 92 -0.88 1.86 4.88
CA LEU A 92 -0.11 1.26 5.96
C LEU A 92 0.30 -0.16 5.55
N LEU A 93 1.59 -0.41 5.48
CA LEU A 93 2.17 -1.71 5.11
C LEU A 93 2.83 -2.37 6.32
N HIS A 94 2.71 -3.71 6.41
CA HIS A 94 3.40 -4.48 7.43
C HIS A 94 4.87 -4.74 7.07
N GLU A 95 5.16 -4.90 5.80
CA GLU A 95 6.51 -5.15 5.29
C GLU A 95 6.78 -4.38 4.00
N LYS A 96 8.06 -4.22 3.69
CA LYS A 96 8.50 -3.65 2.42
C LYS A 96 8.34 -4.67 1.31
N HIS A 97 7.57 -4.31 0.29
CA HIS A 97 7.32 -5.17 -0.87
C HIS A 97 7.33 -4.31 -2.14
N ARG A 98 8.42 -4.39 -2.90
CA ARG A 98 8.64 -3.52 -4.07
C ARG A 98 7.49 -3.59 -5.08
N GLY A 99 7.06 -4.81 -5.47
CA GLY A 99 5.96 -4.97 -6.42
C GLY A 99 4.67 -4.33 -5.94
N LEU A 100 4.30 -4.51 -4.66
CA LEU A 100 3.13 -3.86 -4.08
C LEU A 100 3.26 -2.33 -4.08
N ILE A 101 4.44 -1.80 -3.71
CA ILE A 101 4.67 -0.34 -3.70
C ILE A 101 4.59 0.23 -5.12
N GLU A 102 5.06 -0.51 -6.12
CA GLU A 102 4.93 -0.14 -7.53
C GLU A 102 3.46 -0.08 -7.97
N ASP A 103 2.65 -1.07 -7.57
CA ASP A 103 1.21 -1.08 -7.85
C ASP A 103 0.50 0.08 -7.17
N LEU A 104 0.84 0.37 -5.91
CA LEU A 104 0.30 1.51 -5.17
C LEU A 104 0.70 2.85 -5.79
N LYS A 105 1.93 2.98 -6.29
CA LYS A 105 2.40 4.16 -7.04
C LYS A 105 1.57 4.33 -8.31
N ARG A 106 1.36 3.26 -9.09
CA ARG A 106 0.50 3.28 -10.30
C ARG A 106 -0.96 3.59 -9.98
N ALA A 107 -1.45 3.17 -8.81
CA ALA A 107 -2.78 3.51 -8.30
C ALA A 107 -2.92 4.99 -7.91
N GLY A 108 -1.82 5.74 -7.77
CA GLY A 108 -1.80 7.15 -7.37
C GLY A 108 -1.90 7.37 -5.87
N VAL A 109 -1.46 6.40 -5.05
CA VAL A 109 -1.34 6.55 -3.59
C VAL A 109 -0.34 7.67 -3.28
N ASP A 110 -0.65 8.50 -2.27
CA ASP A 110 0.19 9.65 -1.93
C ASP A 110 1.31 9.27 -0.94
N PHE A 111 0.96 8.49 0.09
CA PHE A 111 1.85 8.20 1.22
C PHE A 111 1.83 6.72 1.60
N ILE A 112 2.98 6.24 2.07
CA ILE A 112 3.16 4.90 2.63
C ILE A 112 3.86 5.01 3.98
N LYS A 113 3.36 4.30 5.00
CA LYS A 113 4.06 4.07 6.27
C LYS A 113 4.14 2.60 6.58
N PHE A 114 5.28 2.20 7.15
CA PHE A 114 5.47 0.84 7.63
C PHE A 114 5.10 0.73 9.10
N ILE A 115 4.30 -0.29 9.44
CA ILE A 115 3.82 -0.53 10.79
C ILE A 115 4.10 -1.97 11.19
N ALA A 116 4.75 -2.15 12.33
CA ALA A 116 4.97 -3.48 12.90
C ALA A 116 3.81 -3.90 13.83
N GLU A 117 3.03 -2.91 14.32
CA GLU A 117 1.97 -3.15 15.26
C GLU A 117 0.77 -3.85 14.61
N THR A 118 0.30 -4.92 15.24
CA THR A 118 -0.93 -5.62 14.82
C THR A 118 -2.20 -4.89 15.25
N ARG A 119 -2.12 -4.09 16.31
CA ARG A 119 -3.22 -3.25 16.80
C ARG A 119 -2.80 -1.78 16.75
N LEU A 120 -3.61 -0.97 16.11
CA LEU A 120 -3.40 0.48 16.03
C LEU A 120 -4.39 1.16 16.98
N SER A 121 -3.90 2.14 17.74
CA SER A 121 -4.76 3.03 18.53
C SER A 121 -5.11 4.29 17.71
N SER A 122 -6.24 4.93 18.04
CA SER A 122 -6.61 6.22 17.44
C SER A 122 -5.52 7.27 17.58
N SER A 123 -4.87 7.38 18.75
CA SER A 123 -3.78 8.33 18.98
C SER A 123 -2.60 8.07 18.06
N ARG A 124 -2.20 6.80 17.90
CA ARG A 124 -1.12 6.43 16.99
C ARG A 124 -1.45 6.74 15.53
N MET A 125 -2.71 6.50 15.13
CA MET A 125 -3.19 6.86 13.78
C MET A 125 -3.09 8.36 13.53
N ILE A 126 -3.52 9.16 14.49
CA ILE A 126 -3.45 10.62 14.41
C ILE A 126 -2.01 11.10 14.30
N GLU A 127 -1.09 10.59 15.14
CA GLU A 127 0.33 10.91 15.07
C GLU A 127 0.92 10.59 13.69
N MET A 128 0.58 9.43 13.12
CA MET A 128 1.07 9.04 11.79
C MET A 128 0.56 9.98 10.70
N ILE A 129 -0.73 10.36 10.75
CA ILE A 129 -1.33 11.25 9.75
C ILE A 129 -0.74 12.67 9.87
N ASP A 130 -0.61 13.18 11.09
CA ASP A 130 -0.08 14.54 11.33
C ASP A 130 1.44 14.62 11.07
N GLY A 131 2.15 13.51 11.20
CA GLY A 131 3.59 13.39 10.95
C GLY A 131 3.94 12.94 9.52
N LEU A 132 3.02 13.04 8.54
CA LEU A 132 3.33 12.73 7.16
C LEU A 132 4.30 13.74 6.55
N GLY A 133 5.39 13.25 5.97
CA GLY A 133 6.46 14.05 5.39
C GLY A 133 6.87 13.60 3.99
N PRO A 134 7.89 14.27 3.43
CA PRO A 134 8.43 13.91 2.11
C PRO A 134 8.94 12.48 2.02
N ASP A 135 9.51 11.95 3.11
CA ASP A 135 10.05 10.59 3.17
C ASP A 135 8.95 9.53 3.13
N ASP A 136 7.70 9.88 3.49
CA ASP A 136 6.56 8.97 3.44
C ASP A 136 5.91 8.91 2.05
N ARG A 137 6.34 9.72 1.09
CA ARG A 137 5.82 9.70 -0.28
C ARG A 137 6.07 8.34 -0.93
N VAL A 138 5.07 7.86 -1.66
CA VAL A 138 5.15 6.55 -2.35
C VAL A 138 6.36 6.48 -3.29
N ASP A 139 6.66 7.56 -4.00
CA ASP A 139 7.82 7.63 -4.90
C ASP A 139 9.13 7.43 -4.15
N ARG A 140 9.30 8.11 -3.01
CA ARG A 140 10.49 7.98 -2.18
C ARG A 140 10.65 6.58 -1.62
N GLN A 141 9.54 5.98 -1.14
CA GLN A 141 9.56 4.62 -0.64
C GLN A 141 9.88 3.59 -1.74
N PHE A 142 9.48 3.85 -2.98
CA PHE A 142 9.81 3.01 -4.12
C PHE A 142 11.30 3.11 -4.51
N GLU A 143 11.86 4.31 -4.50
CA GLU A 143 13.27 4.58 -4.83
C GLU A 143 14.26 3.92 -3.86
N ILE A 144 13.90 3.81 -2.57
CA ILE A 144 14.74 3.18 -1.54
C ILE A 144 14.95 1.68 -1.83
N LEU A 145 14.04 1.03 -2.57
CA LEU A 145 14.07 -0.40 -2.80
C LEU A 145 14.87 -0.77 -4.05
N CYS A 146 15.68 -1.83 -3.94
CA CYS A 146 16.47 -2.34 -5.05
C CYS A 146 15.59 -2.66 -6.28
N PRO A 147 15.90 -2.14 -7.48
CA PRO A 147 15.12 -2.39 -8.69
C PRO A 147 15.12 -3.86 -9.13
N TYR A 148 16.12 -4.64 -8.68
CA TYR A 148 16.22 -6.07 -8.96
C TYR A 148 15.58 -6.95 -7.89
N LEU A 149 14.85 -6.38 -6.93
CA LEU A 149 14.10 -7.15 -5.93
C LEU A 149 12.77 -7.60 -6.54
N HIS A 150 12.60 -8.91 -6.71
CA HIS A 150 11.41 -9.55 -7.24
C HIS A 150 10.76 -10.50 -6.23
N TYR A 151 9.54 -10.91 -6.53
CA TYR A 151 8.73 -11.79 -5.70
C TYR A 151 8.13 -12.86 -6.60
N ASP A 152 8.47 -14.11 -6.33
CA ASP A 152 7.93 -15.27 -7.03
C ASP A 152 6.90 -15.95 -6.11
N ALA A 153 5.64 -16.02 -6.55
CA ALA A 153 4.59 -16.66 -5.76
C ALA A 153 4.88 -18.16 -5.60
N ILE A 154 4.86 -18.63 -4.35
CA ILE A 154 4.95 -20.06 -4.01
C ILE A 154 3.54 -20.64 -3.94
N ASP A 155 2.64 -19.93 -3.28
CA ASP A 155 1.23 -20.25 -3.14
C ASP A 155 0.37 -18.99 -2.98
N ALA A 156 -0.90 -19.15 -2.61
CA ALA A 156 -1.85 -18.05 -2.45
C ALA A 156 -1.47 -17.04 -1.33
N CYS A 157 -0.56 -17.42 -0.42
CA CYS A 157 -0.21 -16.62 0.76
C CYS A 157 1.29 -16.32 0.86
N HIS A 158 2.13 -17.07 0.16
CA HIS A 158 3.58 -16.99 0.32
C HIS A 158 4.27 -16.63 -1.00
N GLU A 159 5.24 -15.73 -0.87
CA GLU A 159 6.11 -15.29 -1.96
C GLU A 159 7.57 -15.47 -1.56
N MET A 160 8.36 -15.90 -2.51
CA MET A 160 9.81 -16.00 -2.36
C MET A 160 10.45 -14.71 -2.86
N LYS A 161 11.31 -14.11 -2.05
CA LYS A 161 12.05 -12.89 -2.40
C LYS A 161 13.32 -13.28 -3.12
N VAL A 162 13.51 -12.76 -4.34
CA VAL A 162 14.63 -13.15 -5.22
C VAL A 162 15.35 -11.93 -5.79
N CYS A 163 16.64 -12.07 -6.05
CA CYS A 163 17.44 -11.08 -6.76
C CYS A 163 17.39 -11.36 -8.26
N GLY A 164 16.78 -10.46 -9.04
CA GLY A 164 16.72 -10.57 -10.50
C GLY A 164 17.95 -10.01 -11.23
N ALA A 165 18.96 -9.49 -10.52
CA ALA A 165 20.20 -9.02 -11.14
C ALA A 165 21.09 -10.17 -11.68
N TYR A 166 20.72 -11.40 -11.42
CA TYR A 166 21.46 -12.61 -11.81
C TYR A 166 20.59 -13.57 -12.59
N LEU A 167 21.17 -14.25 -13.59
CA LEU A 167 20.46 -15.21 -14.47
C LEU A 167 19.69 -16.29 -13.70
N ASP A 168 20.28 -16.78 -12.61
CA ASP A 168 19.75 -17.89 -11.80
C ASP A 168 18.85 -17.42 -10.64
N ARG A 169 18.28 -16.24 -10.69
CA ARG A 169 17.38 -15.69 -9.67
C ARG A 169 17.72 -16.16 -8.25
N MET A 170 18.68 -15.49 -7.63
CA MET A 170 19.17 -15.85 -6.30
C MET A 170 18.11 -15.58 -5.22
N VAL A 171 17.75 -16.59 -4.44
CA VAL A 171 16.90 -16.45 -3.26
C VAL A 171 17.57 -15.57 -2.21
N LEU A 172 16.86 -14.58 -1.71
CA LEU A 172 17.38 -13.61 -0.74
C LEU A 172 17.06 -14.05 0.69
N GLY A 173 18.11 -14.26 1.49
CA GLY A 173 17.96 -14.46 2.93
C GLY A 173 17.68 -13.16 3.69
N GLY A 174 16.95 -13.25 4.83
CA GLY A 174 16.43 -12.12 5.57
C GLY A 174 17.46 -11.04 5.92
N LYS A 175 18.66 -11.41 6.37
CA LYS A 175 19.69 -10.43 6.76
C LYS A 175 20.18 -9.57 5.58
N TRP A 176 20.42 -10.17 4.42
CA TRP A 176 20.86 -9.46 3.22
C TRP A 176 19.73 -8.63 2.64
N LEU A 177 18.54 -9.19 2.57
CA LEU A 177 17.32 -8.53 2.11
C LEU A 177 17.09 -7.22 2.87
N HIS A 178 17.00 -7.27 4.21
CA HIS A 178 16.68 -6.11 5.02
C HIS A 178 17.80 -5.05 5.09
N LYS A 179 19.07 -5.46 5.00
CA LYS A 179 20.20 -4.53 5.09
C LYS A 179 20.59 -3.89 3.77
N VAL A 180 20.31 -4.56 2.66
CA VAL A 180 20.76 -4.13 1.34
C VAL A 180 19.58 -3.87 0.40
N CYS A 181 18.78 -4.89 0.09
CA CYS A 181 17.77 -4.79 -0.98
C CYS A 181 16.59 -3.88 -0.61
N GLU A 182 16.25 -3.79 0.67
CA GLU A 182 15.16 -2.95 1.19
C GLU A 182 15.63 -1.58 1.70
N THR A 183 16.85 -1.17 1.36
CA THR A 183 17.47 0.10 1.77
C THR A 183 18.23 0.74 0.62
N GLU A 184 18.63 1.99 0.78
CA GLU A 184 19.48 2.72 -0.19
C GLU A 184 20.86 2.08 -0.39
N HIS A 185 21.27 1.17 0.51
CA HIS A 185 22.54 0.45 0.38
C HIS A 185 22.57 -0.51 -0.81
N HIS A 186 21.43 -0.77 -1.47
CA HIS A 186 21.43 -1.55 -2.70
C HIS A 186 22.33 -0.93 -3.79
N SER A 187 22.50 0.39 -3.79
CA SER A 187 23.36 1.11 -4.73
C SER A 187 24.86 0.70 -4.67
N THR A 188 25.30 0.13 -3.54
CA THR A 188 26.66 -0.38 -3.35
C THR A 188 26.78 -1.90 -3.54
N CYS A 189 25.65 -2.57 -3.84
CA CYS A 189 25.63 -4.01 -4.02
C CYS A 189 26.35 -4.42 -5.32
N LYS A 190 27.27 -5.40 -5.23
CA LYS A 190 28.00 -5.90 -6.39
C LYS A 190 27.13 -6.39 -7.54
N TYR A 191 25.96 -6.95 -7.22
CA TYR A 191 24.99 -7.42 -8.23
C TYR A 191 24.20 -6.28 -8.85
N PHE A 192 23.97 -5.21 -8.10
CA PHE A 192 23.36 -3.98 -8.63
C PHE A 192 24.33 -3.26 -9.58
N LEU A 193 25.61 -3.18 -9.21
CA LEU A 193 26.64 -2.49 -9.99
C LEU A 193 27.01 -3.24 -11.29
N ASN A 194 26.89 -4.57 -11.30
CA ASN A 194 27.21 -5.43 -12.43
C ASN A 194 26.09 -6.45 -12.68
N PRO A 195 24.90 -5.99 -13.13
CA PRO A 195 23.80 -6.90 -13.39
C PRO A 195 24.09 -7.74 -14.65
N ARG A 196 23.79 -9.04 -14.60
CA ARG A 196 23.91 -9.95 -15.75
C ARG A 196 22.61 -10.04 -16.56
N VAL A 197 21.50 -9.49 -16.01
CA VAL A 197 20.19 -9.42 -16.66
C VAL A 197 19.65 -8.00 -16.46
N GLN A 198 19.05 -7.43 -17.49
CA GLN A 198 18.39 -6.12 -17.38
C GLN A 198 17.14 -6.22 -16.46
N PRO A 199 16.81 -5.17 -15.72
CA PRO A 199 15.55 -5.11 -14.96
C PRO A 199 14.37 -5.36 -15.90
N HIS A 200 13.39 -6.16 -15.46
CA HIS A 200 12.16 -6.35 -16.22
C HIS A 200 11.49 -5.00 -16.48
N GLY A 201 11.31 -4.64 -17.76
CA GLY A 201 10.64 -3.40 -18.18
C GLY A 201 11.31 -2.65 -19.34
N GLN A 202 12.51 -3.03 -19.75
CA GLN A 202 13.07 -2.57 -21.02
C GLN A 202 13.03 -3.73 -22.02
N GLU A 203 12.04 -3.70 -22.90
CA GLU A 203 12.10 -4.53 -24.11
C GLU A 203 13.42 -4.24 -24.85
N PRO A 204 14.13 -5.26 -25.32
CA PRO A 204 15.31 -5.03 -26.14
C PRO A 204 14.86 -4.23 -27.38
N VAL A 205 15.41 -3.04 -27.53
CA VAL A 205 15.29 -2.31 -28.80
C VAL A 205 15.99 -3.16 -29.84
N THR A 206 15.23 -4.00 -30.54
CA THR A 206 15.70 -4.66 -31.76
C THR A 206 15.94 -3.57 -32.77
N SER A 207 17.18 -3.09 -32.84
CA SER A 207 17.66 -2.32 -33.98
C SER A 207 17.61 -3.26 -35.18
N CYS A 208 16.54 -3.22 -35.96
CA CYS A 208 16.51 -3.76 -37.29
C CYS A 208 17.53 -2.94 -38.11
N GLY A 209 18.75 -3.45 -38.16
CA GLY A 209 19.75 -2.99 -39.15
C GLY A 209 19.22 -3.30 -40.54
N GLY A 210 18.78 -2.28 -41.26
CA GLY A 210 18.59 -2.34 -42.69
C GLY A 210 19.94 -2.48 -43.34
N GLY A 211 20.09 -3.52 -44.11
CA GLY A 211 21.08 -3.70 -45.17
C GLY A 211 20.39 -3.62 -46.53
#